data_37b1420d5eb280ced5e3e919759d0889
#
_entry.id   37b1420d5eb280ced5e3e919759d0889
#
_cell.length_a   1.000
_cell.length_b   1.000
_cell.length_c   1.000
_cell.angle_alpha   90.00
_cell.angle_beta   90.00
_cell.angle_gamma   90.00
#
_symmetry.space_group_name_H-M   'P 1'
#
loop_
_entity.id
_entity.type
_entity.pdbx_description
1 polymer ?
#
loop_
_entity_poly.entity_id
_entity_poly.type
_entity_poly.pdbx_seq_one_letter_code
_entity_poly.pdbx_strand_id
1 'polypeptide(L)'
;MALLAAPMASRERTPATSGRCVPLRPGATRRSAFYGNLRRPLYPVIKSESVDPVRNPYAPGAGQRPPELAGRDRELQQFEVVLERVARGRPERSMVLTGLRGVGKTVLLNTFKSMAIQRLWGTGKIEARPEQSIRRPVAAALHMAIRELAPRHRAPDRIEEFLGVLKAFAMRDPAAAKGTSHWSPGIDVPASRGRADSGDLEIDLTELFVDAAGVATDLGVGIALFIDEMQDVQAPDISALCAACHELSQNGGPLIVVGAGLPHLPGVLSASKSYSERLFRYARIDRLDRDAADLALIAPAEREDVEFTAEALDALYEAADGYPYFVQAYGKVAWDLAPRSPITAEDIKVSAPEAEEELAVGFFGSRYERATPAERDYMHAMAQLGDDPVPTADVADVLGRKPSSLSPARDSLIKKGLIYSAERGVIAFTVPHFGRFLRAQPL
;
A
#
# COMPACT_ATOMS: atom_id res chain seq x y z
N MET A 1 -72.51 4.76 -24.82
CA MET A 1 -73.31 3.56 -24.69
C MET A 1 -72.70 2.72 -23.56
N ALA A 2 -73.35 2.78 -22.45
CA ALA A 2 -73.97 1.70 -21.67
C ALA A 2 -72.90 0.89 -20.92
N LEU A 3 -72.75 1.07 -19.58
CA LEU A 3 -73.58 0.74 -18.42
C LEU A 3 -73.46 -0.71 -17.98
N LEU A 4 -73.23 -0.85 -16.69
CA LEU A 4 -73.73 -1.78 -15.66
C LEU A 4 -72.67 -2.76 -15.16
N ALA A 5 -72.42 -3.07 -13.86
CA ALA A 5 -72.96 -2.70 -12.56
C ALA A 5 -72.38 -3.75 -11.57
N ALA A 6 -72.14 -3.37 -10.37
CA ALA A 6 -71.84 -4.26 -9.26
C ALA A 6 -73.16 -4.95 -8.74
N PRO A 7 -73.10 -5.93 -7.79
CA PRO A 7 -73.34 -5.63 -6.38
C PRO A 7 -72.50 -6.50 -5.40
N MET A 8 -72.10 -5.97 -4.25
CA MET A 8 -72.67 -5.97 -2.89
C MET A 8 -73.17 -7.28 -2.30
N ALA A 9 -72.62 -7.61 -1.11
CA ALA A 9 -73.30 -8.00 0.15
C ALA A 9 -72.27 -8.48 1.18
N SER A 10 -72.04 -7.89 2.25
CA SER A 10 -72.67 -7.51 3.51
C SER A 10 -72.59 -8.57 4.61
N ARG A 11 -72.19 -8.07 5.81
CA ARG A 11 -72.53 -8.43 7.21
C ARG A 11 -71.59 -9.48 7.86
N GLU A 12 -71.23 -9.40 9.17
CA GLU A 12 -71.76 -8.74 10.37
C GLU A 12 -70.71 -8.64 11.49
N ARG A 13 -70.62 -7.50 12.18
CA ARG A 13 -70.66 -7.13 13.59
C ARG A 13 -69.88 -7.90 14.65
N THR A 14 -69.07 -7.11 15.27
CA THR A 14 -68.58 -6.85 16.66
C THR A 14 -69.28 -7.60 17.82
N PRO A 15 -68.62 -7.66 19.08
CA PRO A 15 -68.50 -6.45 19.88
C PRO A 15 -67.17 -6.32 20.71
N ALA A 16 -67.04 -5.12 21.24
CA ALA A 16 -66.00 -4.54 22.04
C ALA A 16 -65.91 -5.07 23.47
N THR A 17 -64.68 -4.99 24.06
CA THR A 17 -64.48 -4.70 25.47
C THR A 17 -63.35 -3.70 25.69
N SER A 18 -63.71 -2.75 26.54
CA SER A 18 -62.96 -1.58 26.97
C SER A 18 -61.80 -1.93 27.89
N GLY A 19 -60.66 -1.25 27.69
CA GLY A 19 -59.53 -1.26 28.61
C GLY A 19 -58.73 0.05 28.52
N ARG A 20 -58.78 0.82 29.58
CA ARG A 20 -58.24 2.21 29.74
C ARG A 20 -56.78 2.37 29.35
N CYS A 21 -56.49 3.46 28.64
CA CYS A 21 -55.18 4.04 28.48
C CYS A 21 -54.67 4.62 29.81
N VAL A 22 -53.43 4.28 30.18
CA VAL A 22 -52.60 5.00 31.16
C VAL A 22 -51.29 5.39 30.47
N PRO A 23 -50.84 6.66 30.52
CA PRO A 23 -49.60 7.07 29.86
C PRO A 23 -48.39 6.70 30.71
N LEU A 24 -47.42 5.98 30.14
CA LEU A 24 -46.11 5.74 30.71
C LEU A 24 -45.13 6.80 30.25
N ARG A 25 -44.50 7.45 31.23
CA ARG A 25 -43.40 8.40 31.09
C ARG A 25 -42.11 7.67 30.55
N PRO A 26 -41.24 8.37 29.83
CA PRO A 26 -39.96 7.80 29.37
C PRO A 26 -38.95 7.74 30.52
N GLY A 27 -38.48 6.55 30.83
CA GLY A 27 -37.44 6.30 31.84
C GLY A 27 -36.44 5.28 31.36
N ALA A 28 -35.19 5.75 31.24
CA ALA A 28 -33.92 5.05 31.37
C ALA A 28 -33.78 3.65 30.75
N THR A 29 -33.07 3.60 29.66
CA THR A 29 -32.44 2.39 29.10
C THR A 29 -31.46 1.75 30.08
N ARG A 30 -31.86 0.66 30.73
CA ARG A 30 -30.95 -0.28 31.38
C ARG A 30 -30.41 -1.23 30.30
N ARG A 31 -29.12 -1.08 29.95
CA ARG A 31 -28.36 -2.15 29.32
C ARG A 31 -28.23 -3.31 30.31
N SER A 32 -28.87 -4.44 30.03
CA SER A 32 -28.63 -5.67 30.77
C SER A 32 -27.29 -6.25 30.33
N ALA A 33 -26.32 -6.17 31.23
CA ALA A 33 -25.08 -6.93 31.15
C ALA A 33 -25.38 -8.39 31.47
N PHE A 34 -25.43 -9.24 30.45
CA PHE A 34 -25.22 -10.68 30.59
C PHE A 34 -23.80 -11.00 30.21
N TYR A 35 -22.86 -10.76 31.11
CA TYR A 35 -21.56 -11.44 31.11
C TYR A 35 -21.53 -12.28 32.38
N GLY A 36 -21.69 -13.59 32.16
CA GLY A 36 -21.52 -14.57 33.19
C GLY A 36 -20.11 -14.43 33.83
N ASN A 37 -20.10 -14.50 35.15
CA ASN A 37 -18.91 -14.64 35.97
C ASN A 37 -18.07 -15.83 35.50
N LEU A 38 -17.13 -15.60 34.57
CA LEU A 38 -15.96 -16.45 34.43
C LEU A 38 -15.11 -16.19 35.67
N ARG A 39 -15.21 -17.10 36.64
CA ARG A 39 -14.28 -17.15 37.78
C ARG A 39 -12.88 -17.13 37.20
N ARG A 40 -12.13 -16.04 37.48
CA ARG A 40 -10.68 -16.02 37.28
C ARG A 40 -10.12 -17.23 38.05
N PRO A 41 -9.28 -18.03 37.43
CA PRO A 41 -8.60 -19.11 38.14
C PRO A 41 -7.83 -18.48 39.30
N LEU A 42 -8.06 -18.99 40.51
CA LEU A 42 -7.40 -18.59 41.78
C LEU A 42 -5.95 -19.13 41.87
N TYR A 43 -5.37 -19.52 40.77
CA TYR A 43 -3.94 -19.85 40.74
C TYR A 43 -3.18 -18.59 40.36
N PRO A 44 -2.12 -18.21 41.09
CA PRO A 44 -1.19 -17.22 40.61
C PRO A 44 -0.72 -17.72 39.25
N VAL A 45 -0.99 -16.94 38.17
CA VAL A 45 -0.34 -17.15 36.91
C VAL A 45 1.14 -17.00 37.20
N ILE A 46 1.85 -18.12 37.31
CA ILE A 46 3.31 -18.12 37.32
C ILE A 46 3.63 -17.54 35.93
N LYS A 47 4.03 -16.26 35.89
CA LYS A 47 4.58 -15.66 34.67
C LYS A 47 5.68 -16.62 34.23
N SER A 48 5.52 -17.19 33.04
CA SER A 48 6.58 -18.01 32.44
C SER A 48 7.81 -17.10 32.37
N GLU A 49 8.85 -17.42 33.12
CA GLU A 49 10.09 -16.65 33.09
C GLU A 49 10.76 -16.75 31.72
N SER A 50 10.42 -17.79 30.93
CA SER A 50 10.97 -18.02 29.59
C SER A 50 10.13 -17.33 28.52
N VAL A 51 10.81 -16.67 27.57
CA VAL A 51 10.21 -16.15 26.34
C VAL A 51 9.87 -17.34 25.42
N ASP A 52 8.61 -17.42 24.97
CA ASP A 52 8.15 -18.51 24.09
C ASP A 52 8.26 -18.07 22.62
N PRO A 53 9.12 -18.71 21.79
CA PRO A 53 9.26 -18.39 20.38
C PRO A 53 7.94 -18.53 19.57
N VAL A 54 7.00 -19.40 20.01
CA VAL A 54 5.70 -19.57 19.34
C VAL A 54 4.84 -18.30 19.48
N ARG A 55 5.03 -17.54 20.54
CA ARG A 55 4.31 -16.29 20.82
C ARG A 55 4.99 -15.06 20.21
N ASN A 56 6.07 -15.24 19.43
CA ASN A 56 6.81 -14.13 18.82
C ASN A 56 5.88 -13.25 17.96
N PRO A 57 5.66 -11.97 18.32
CA PRO A 57 4.76 -11.09 17.60
C PRO A 57 5.38 -10.50 16.33
N TYR A 58 6.72 -10.51 16.21
CA TYR A 58 7.42 -9.84 15.13
C TYR A 58 7.40 -10.67 13.84
N ALA A 59 7.06 -10.03 12.74
CA ALA A 59 6.87 -10.71 11.45
C ALA A 59 7.49 -9.87 10.31
N PRO A 60 8.83 -9.93 10.14
CA PRO A 60 9.47 -9.27 9.00
C PRO A 60 9.04 -9.92 7.71
N GLY A 61 8.34 -9.18 6.82
CA GLY A 61 7.85 -9.72 5.55
C GLY A 61 7.55 -8.63 4.53
N ALA A 62 7.54 -9.00 3.24
CA ALA A 62 7.25 -8.09 2.16
C ALA A 62 5.78 -7.64 2.17
N GLY A 63 5.51 -6.40 2.57
CA GLY A 63 4.15 -5.85 2.63
C GLY A 63 3.26 -6.45 3.73
N GLN A 64 3.81 -7.28 4.60
CA GLN A 64 3.11 -7.83 5.75
C GLN A 64 2.86 -6.73 6.77
N ARG A 65 1.63 -6.68 7.30
CA ARG A 65 1.28 -5.69 8.32
C ARG A 65 2.03 -6.04 9.62
N PRO A 66 2.83 -5.10 10.15
CA PRO A 66 3.48 -5.30 11.44
C PRO A 66 2.43 -5.36 12.56
N PRO A 67 2.75 -5.95 13.70
CA PRO A 67 1.86 -6.01 14.85
C PRO A 67 1.54 -4.61 15.40
N GLU A 68 2.45 -3.65 15.22
CA GLU A 68 2.25 -2.23 15.54
C GLU A 68 2.70 -1.35 14.36
N LEU A 69 1.83 -0.45 13.90
CA LEU A 69 2.11 0.50 12.82
C LEU A 69 2.54 1.85 13.41
N ALA A 70 3.67 1.85 14.10
CA ALA A 70 4.19 3.01 14.79
C ALA A 70 4.72 4.09 13.84
N GLY A 71 4.62 5.36 14.25
CA GLY A 71 5.21 6.51 13.56
C GLY A 71 4.59 6.83 12.20
N ARG A 72 3.34 6.44 11.96
CA ARG A 72 2.61 6.70 10.70
C ARG A 72 1.27 7.39 10.89
N ASP A 73 1.00 7.89 12.08
CA ASP A 73 -0.27 8.52 12.43
C ASP A 73 -0.60 9.73 11.55
N ARG A 74 0.43 10.51 11.20
CA ARG A 74 0.30 11.67 10.32
C ARG A 74 -0.21 11.27 8.93
N GLU A 75 0.37 10.26 8.32
CA GLU A 75 0.00 9.76 7.00
C GLU A 75 -1.40 9.14 7.03
N LEU A 76 -1.72 8.38 8.07
CA LEU A 76 -3.04 7.80 8.29
C LEU A 76 -4.10 8.89 8.42
N GLN A 77 -3.87 9.90 9.26
CA GLN A 77 -4.79 11.00 9.46
C GLN A 77 -4.97 11.83 8.17
N GLN A 78 -3.88 12.10 7.44
CA GLN A 78 -3.95 12.81 6.16
C GLN A 78 -4.81 12.05 5.15
N PHE A 79 -4.65 10.73 5.04
CA PHE A 79 -5.46 9.94 4.13
C PHE A 79 -6.92 9.87 4.57
N GLU A 80 -7.19 9.79 5.85
CA GLU A 80 -8.56 9.89 6.39
C GLU A 80 -9.25 11.19 5.99
N VAL A 81 -8.55 12.32 6.10
CA VAL A 81 -9.05 13.62 5.65
C VAL A 81 -9.36 13.62 4.16
N VAL A 82 -8.49 13.01 3.33
CA VAL A 82 -8.73 12.88 1.87
C VAL A 82 -10.03 12.12 1.61
N LEU A 83 -10.23 10.96 2.23
CA LEU A 83 -11.45 10.16 2.07
C LEU A 83 -12.70 10.96 2.46
N GLU A 84 -12.67 11.67 3.60
CA GLU A 84 -13.78 12.49 4.08
C GLU A 84 -14.12 13.66 3.16
N ARG A 85 -13.11 14.35 2.63
CA ARG A 85 -13.31 15.50 1.75
C ARG A 85 -13.88 15.08 0.41
N VAL A 86 -13.33 14.03 -0.19
CA VAL A 86 -13.82 13.47 -1.46
C VAL A 86 -15.25 12.96 -1.31
N ALA A 87 -15.57 12.25 -0.21
CA ALA A 87 -16.94 11.82 0.07
C ALA A 87 -17.95 12.97 0.19
N ARG A 88 -17.47 14.19 0.51
CA ARG A 88 -18.29 15.41 0.56
C ARG A 88 -18.27 16.22 -0.75
N GLY A 89 -17.80 15.64 -1.85
CA GLY A 89 -17.67 16.31 -3.14
C GLY A 89 -16.62 17.44 -3.16
N ARG A 90 -15.67 17.44 -2.22
CA ARG A 90 -14.58 18.42 -2.20
C ARG A 90 -13.36 17.84 -2.92
N PRO A 91 -12.83 18.55 -3.92
CA PRO A 91 -11.67 18.05 -4.66
C PRO A 91 -10.46 17.91 -3.73
N GLU A 92 -9.75 16.80 -3.90
CA GLU A 92 -8.48 16.52 -3.22
C GLU A 92 -7.44 16.00 -4.22
N ARG A 93 -6.18 16.24 -3.88
CA ARG A 93 -5.07 15.72 -4.68
C ARG A 93 -4.85 14.25 -4.41
N SER A 94 -4.57 13.49 -5.46
CA SER A 94 -4.01 12.15 -5.36
C SER A 94 -2.72 12.14 -4.53
N MET A 95 -2.36 11.01 -3.91
CA MET A 95 -1.21 10.93 -3.00
C MET A 95 -0.09 10.08 -3.59
N VAL A 96 1.16 10.44 -3.29
CA VAL A 96 2.32 9.66 -3.67
C VAL A 96 3.24 9.49 -2.46
N LEU A 97 3.44 8.23 -2.05
CA LEU A 97 4.35 7.83 -0.98
C LEU A 97 5.72 7.56 -1.58
N THR A 98 6.76 8.22 -1.08
CA THR A 98 8.13 8.03 -1.58
C THR A 98 9.06 7.62 -0.45
N GLY A 99 10.01 6.74 -0.73
CA GLY A 99 10.99 6.30 0.26
C GLY A 99 11.79 5.09 -0.20
N LEU A 100 12.82 4.73 0.54
CA LEU A 100 13.65 3.57 0.26
C LEU A 100 12.86 2.25 0.42
N ARG A 101 13.43 1.14 0.00
CA ARG A 101 12.86 -0.19 0.25
C ARG A 101 12.95 -0.54 1.74
N GLY A 102 11.92 -1.19 2.28
CA GLY A 102 11.88 -1.58 3.70
C GLY A 102 11.33 -0.51 4.67
N VAL A 103 11.02 0.72 4.22
CA VAL A 103 10.44 1.78 5.08
C VAL A 103 8.92 1.62 5.32
N GLY A 104 8.27 0.60 4.75
CA GLY A 104 6.86 0.29 5.00
C GLY A 104 5.86 0.92 4.03
N LYS A 105 6.26 1.41 2.85
CA LYS A 105 5.33 2.00 1.84
C LYS A 105 4.19 1.07 1.45
N THR A 106 4.49 -0.19 1.11
CA THR A 106 3.50 -1.20 0.74
C THR A 106 2.54 -1.50 1.89
N VAL A 107 3.05 -1.53 3.13
CA VAL A 107 2.22 -1.69 4.34
C VAL A 107 1.25 -0.53 4.49
N LEU A 108 1.73 0.69 4.31
CA LEU A 108 0.92 1.90 4.40
C LEU A 108 -0.14 1.95 3.28
N LEU A 109 0.22 1.59 2.03
CA LEU A 109 -0.74 1.42 0.94
C LEU A 109 -1.84 0.42 1.27
N ASN A 110 -1.49 -0.74 1.83
CA ASN A 110 -2.45 -1.76 2.24
C ASN A 110 -3.35 -1.26 3.38
N THR A 111 -2.80 -0.48 4.30
CA THR A 111 -3.58 0.15 5.39
C THR A 111 -4.55 1.19 4.82
N PHE A 112 -4.13 2.05 3.91
CA PHE A 112 -5.00 3.01 3.23
C PHE A 112 -6.11 2.31 2.44
N LYS A 113 -5.78 1.21 1.75
CA LYS A 113 -6.80 0.38 1.09
C LYS A 113 -7.83 -0.13 2.09
N SER A 114 -7.40 -0.63 3.26
CA SER A 114 -8.30 -1.11 4.31
C SER A 114 -9.19 0.02 4.86
N MET A 115 -8.64 1.24 5.02
CA MET A 115 -9.41 2.42 5.44
C MET A 115 -10.49 2.80 4.41
N ALA A 116 -10.17 2.75 3.11
CA ALA A 116 -11.12 2.99 2.03
C ALA A 116 -12.25 1.92 2.02
N ILE A 117 -11.91 0.65 2.19
CA ILE A 117 -12.88 -0.46 2.28
C ILE A 117 -13.83 -0.26 3.47
N GLN A 118 -13.31 0.13 4.64
CA GLN A 118 -14.12 0.41 5.83
C GLN A 118 -15.14 1.54 5.60
N ARG A 119 -14.83 2.47 4.67
CA ARG A 119 -15.73 3.55 4.24
C ARG A 119 -16.59 3.18 3.04
N LEU A 120 -16.64 1.89 2.69
CA LEU A 120 -17.43 1.32 1.60
C LEU A 120 -17.04 1.83 0.20
N TRP A 121 -15.80 2.31 0.04
CA TRP A 121 -15.27 2.71 -1.26
C TRP A 121 -14.92 1.49 -2.12
N GLY A 122 -15.02 1.63 -3.43
CA GLY A 122 -14.45 0.68 -4.37
C GLY A 122 -12.93 0.77 -4.37
N THR A 123 -12.24 -0.37 -4.29
CA THR A 123 -10.77 -0.36 -4.22
C THR A 123 -10.13 -1.27 -5.25
N GLY A 124 -9.04 -0.78 -5.87
CA GLY A 124 -8.18 -1.57 -6.74
C GLY A 124 -6.71 -1.38 -6.40
N LYS A 125 -5.92 -2.45 -6.47
CA LYS A 125 -4.46 -2.37 -6.26
C LYS A 125 -3.71 -2.92 -7.45
N ILE A 126 -2.66 -2.21 -7.84
CA ILE A 126 -1.73 -2.53 -8.92
C ILE A 126 -0.33 -2.59 -8.33
N GLU A 127 0.46 -3.56 -8.72
CA GLU A 127 1.91 -3.55 -8.59
C GLU A 127 2.50 -3.33 -9.97
N ALA A 128 3.11 -2.17 -10.18
CA ALA A 128 3.73 -1.83 -11.46
C ALA A 128 4.93 -2.74 -11.72
N ARG A 129 5.17 -3.07 -13.00
CA ARG A 129 6.30 -3.91 -13.41
C ARG A 129 7.03 -3.24 -14.57
N PRO A 130 8.36 -3.30 -14.59
CA PRO A 130 9.14 -2.81 -15.71
C PRO A 130 8.63 -3.40 -17.04
N GLU A 131 8.60 -2.58 -18.09
CA GLU A 131 8.25 -2.96 -19.46
C GLU A 131 6.79 -3.44 -19.67
N GLN A 132 5.93 -3.35 -18.64
CA GLN A 132 4.52 -3.67 -18.72
C GLN A 132 3.66 -2.39 -18.78
N SER A 133 2.75 -2.29 -19.77
CA SER A 133 1.76 -1.22 -19.76
C SER A 133 0.78 -1.36 -18.62
N ILE A 134 0.37 -0.21 -18.04
CA ILE A 134 -0.62 -0.17 -16.96
C ILE A 134 -2.06 -0.41 -17.45
N ARG A 135 -2.32 -0.44 -18.77
CA ARG A 135 -3.68 -0.57 -19.32
C ARG A 135 -4.46 -1.74 -18.72
N ARG A 136 -3.91 -2.96 -18.82
CA ARG A 136 -4.55 -4.14 -18.22
C ARG A 136 -4.61 -4.14 -16.69
N PRO A 137 -3.53 -3.83 -15.98
CA PRO A 137 -3.57 -3.68 -14.54
C PRO A 137 -4.63 -2.69 -14.04
N VAL A 138 -4.75 -1.52 -14.69
CA VAL A 138 -5.79 -0.53 -14.36
C VAL A 138 -7.19 -1.08 -14.62
N ALA A 139 -7.41 -1.73 -15.77
CA ALA A 139 -8.69 -2.35 -16.06
C ALA A 139 -9.08 -3.40 -15.01
N ALA A 140 -8.15 -4.26 -14.63
CA ALA A 140 -8.38 -5.27 -13.61
C ALA A 140 -8.67 -4.64 -12.22
N ALA A 141 -7.92 -3.60 -11.85
CA ALA A 141 -8.11 -2.90 -10.59
C ALA A 141 -9.47 -2.19 -10.51
N LEU A 142 -9.88 -1.50 -11.57
CA LEU A 142 -11.21 -0.86 -11.66
C LEU A 142 -12.34 -1.90 -11.67
N HIS A 143 -12.15 -3.03 -12.37
CA HIS A 143 -13.12 -4.12 -12.33
C HIS A 143 -13.33 -4.64 -10.92
N MET A 144 -12.24 -4.85 -10.14
CA MET A 144 -12.34 -5.26 -8.74
C MET A 144 -13.06 -4.20 -7.89
N ALA A 145 -12.72 -2.92 -8.07
CA ALA A 145 -13.37 -1.82 -7.36
C ALA A 145 -14.89 -1.79 -7.60
N ILE A 146 -15.31 -1.93 -8.85
CA ILE A 146 -16.74 -1.94 -9.19
C ILE A 146 -17.44 -3.20 -8.69
N ARG A 147 -16.80 -4.36 -8.72
CA ARG A 147 -17.34 -5.59 -8.14
C ARG A 147 -17.59 -5.49 -6.63
N GLU A 148 -16.75 -4.75 -5.91
CA GLU A 148 -16.96 -4.47 -4.48
C GLU A 148 -18.19 -3.59 -4.25
N LEU A 149 -18.50 -2.68 -5.17
CA LEU A 149 -19.63 -1.75 -5.08
C LEU A 149 -20.96 -2.38 -5.54
N ALA A 150 -20.96 -3.20 -6.58
CA ALA A 150 -22.15 -3.73 -7.24
C ALA A 150 -23.18 -4.38 -6.30
N PRO A 151 -22.80 -5.24 -5.32
CA PRO A 151 -23.77 -5.87 -4.42
C PRO A 151 -24.42 -4.91 -3.42
N ARG A 152 -23.80 -3.74 -3.20
CA ARG A 152 -24.21 -2.76 -2.20
C ARG A 152 -25.15 -1.70 -2.77
N HIS A 153 -25.15 -1.53 -4.09
CA HIS A 153 -25.86 -0.46 -4.77
C HIS A 153 -26.78 -1.03 -5.87
N ARG A 154 -28.06 -0.61 -5.84
CA ARG A 154 -29.07 -1.03 -6.81
C ARG A 154 -29.04 -0.14 -8.07
N ALA A 155 -27.91 -0.14 -8.78
CA ALA A 155 -27.74 0.58 -10.06
C ALA A 155 -27.14 -0.36 -11.12
N PRO A 156 -27.80 -1.48 -11.48
CA PRO A 156 -27.23 -2.49 -12.37
C PRO A 156 -26.91 -1.91 -13.76
N ASP A 157 -27.77 -1.08 -14.33
CA ASP A 157 -27.61 -0.53 -15.68
C ASP A 157 -26.35 0.36 -15.79
N ARG A 158 -26.09 1.22 -14.79
CA ARG A 158 -24.90 2.08 -14.76
C ARG A 158 -23.61 1.29 -14.61
N ILE A 159 -23.66 0.25 -13.78
CA ILE A 159 -22.53 -0.65 -13.59
C ILE A 159 -22.26 -1.45 -14.86
N GLU A 160 -23.29 -1.97 -15.52
CA GLU A 160 -23.17 -2.73 -16.77
C GLU A 160 -22.62 -1.85 -17.91
N GLU A 161 -23.13 -0.63 -18.05
CA GLU A 161 -22.62 0.36 -19.01
C GLU A 161 -21.11 0.61 -18.82
N PHE A 162 -20.68 0.90 -17.58
CA PHE A 162 -19.27 1.10 -17.28
C PHE A 162 -18.42 -0.15 -17.53
N LEU A 163 -18.92 -1.33 -17.19
CA LEU A 163 -18.23 -2.59 -17.48
C LEU A 163 -18.03 -2.82 -18.97
N GLY A 164 -18.95 -2.36 -19.80
CA GLY A 164 -18.81 -2.36 -21.26
C GLY A 164 -17.67 -1.45 -21.75
N VAL A 165 -17.56 -0.23 -21.20
CA VAL A 165 -16.45 0.71 -21.48
C VAL A 165 -15.13 0.12 -20.99
N LEU A 166 -15.09 -0.40 -19.77
CA LEU A 166 -13.91 -1.02 -19.19
C LEU A 166 -13.40 -2.21 -20.02
N LYS A 167 -14.31 -3.01 -20.57
CA LYS A 167 -13.97 -4.12 -21.48
C LYS A 167 -13.38 -3.60 -22.78
N ALA A 168 -13.95 -2.56 -23.37
CA ALA A 168 -13.42 -1.93 -24.57
C ALA A 168 -12.00 -1.40 -24.36
N PHE A 169 -11.77 -0.67 -23.27
CA PHE A 169 -10.46 -0.18 -22.86
C PHE A 169 -9.43 -1.31 -22.70
N ALA A 170 -9.79 -2.36 -22.02
CA ALA A 170 -8.89 -3.48 -21.76
C ALA A 170 -8.49 -4.25 -23.03
N MET A 171 -9.39 -4.33 -24.01
CA MET A 171 -9.17 -5.02 -25.29
C MET A 171 -8.25 -4.26 -26.25
N ARG A 172 -8.04 -2.96 -26.05
CA ARG A 172 -7.15 -2.11 -26.88
C ARG A 172 -5.68 -2.22 -26.51
N ASP A 173 -5.29 -3.18 -25.68
CA ASP A 173 -3.88 -3.39 -25.35
C ASP A 173 -3.08 -3.83 -26.59
N PRO A 174 -2.01 -3.10 -26.97
CA PRO A 174 -1.16 -3.46 -28.12
C PRO A 174 -0.53 -4.86 -28.01
N ALA A 175 -0.32 -5.37 -26.80
CA ALA A 175 0.18 -6.73 -26.58
C ALA A 175 -0.85 -7.82 -26.99
N ALA A 176 -2.15 -7.51 -26.98
CA ALA A 176 -3.17 -8.42 -27.44
C ALA A 176 -3.16 -8.59 -28.96
N ALA A 177 -2.74 -7.55 -29.70
CA ALA A 177 -2.67 -7.57 -31.17
C ALA A 177 -1.57 -8.51 -31.71
N LYS A 178 -0.59 -8.89 -30.88
CA LYS A 178 0.52 -9.80 -31.25
C LYS A 178 0.17 -11.28 -31.14
N GLY A 179 -1.09 -11.64 -30.94
CA GLY A 179 -1.62 -12.99 -31.15
C GLY A 179 -1.24 -14.07 -30.11
N THR A 180 -0.66 -13.72 -28.98
CA THR A 180 -0.14 -14.69 -28.01
C THR A 180 -0.97 -14.92 -26.75
N SER A 181 -2.06 -14.18 -26.53
CA SER A 181 -2.99 -14.51 -25.44
C SER A 181 -4.42 -14.05 -25.73
N HIS A 182 -5.36 -14.98 -25.72
CA HIS A 182 -6.79 -14.71 -25.55
C HIS A 182 -7.07 -14.23 -24.11
N TRP A 183 -6.46 -13.09 -23.70
CA TRP A 183 -6.78 -12.52 -22.41
C TRP A 183 -8.21 -11.94 -22.47
N SER A 184 -9.06 -12.44 -21.61
CA SER A 184 -10.38 -11.87 -21.37
C SER A 184 -10.40 -11.26 -19.98
N PRO A 185 -10.90 -10.04 -19.81
CA PRO A 185 -10.98 -9.40 -18.48
C PRO A 185 -11.98 -10.09 -17.52
N GLY A 186 -12.63 -11.18 -17.95
CA GLY A 186 -13.68 -11.84 -17.16
C GLY A 186 -14.92 -10.96 -16.96
N ILE A 187 -15.14 -10.01 -17.89
CA ILE A 187 -16.29 -9.09 -17.88
C ILE A 187 -17.35 -9.66 -18.82
N ASP A 188 -18.48 -10.07 -18.27
CA ASP A 188 -19.54 -10.78 -18.98
C ASP A 188 -20.62 -9.82 -19.55
N VAL A 189 -20.16 -8.69 -20.12
CA VAL A 189 -21.00 -7.74 -20.83
C VAL A 189 -20.40 -7.44 -22.21
N PRO A 190 -21.19 -6.99 -23.21
CA PRO A 190 -20.66 -6.51 -24.48
C PRO A 190 -19.72 -5.32 -24.29
N ALA A 191 -18.65 -5.23 -25.11
CA ALA A 191 -17.77 -4.06 -25.09
C ALA A 191 -18.50 -2.87 -25.72
N SER A 192 -18.53 -1.73 -25.00
CA SER A 192 -19.05 -0.46 -25.50
C SER A 192 -18.02 0.17 -26.44
N ARG A 193 -18.45 0.58 -27.65
CA ARG A 193 -17.59 1.23 -28.64
C ARG A 193 -17.73 2.75 -28.57
N GLY A 194 -16.63 3.45 -28.87
CA GLY A 194 -16.59 4.91 -28.97
C GLY A 194 -16.30 5.62 -27.64
N ARG A 195 -15.94 4.88 -26.59
CA ARG A 195 -15.46 5.43 -25.32
C ARG A 195 -14.30 4.60 -24.80
N ALA A 196 -13.23 5.29 -24.40
CA ALA A 196 -11.99 4.71 -23.87
C ALA A 196 -11.39 3.61 -24.78
N ASP A 197 -11.61 3.69 -26.08
CA ASP A 197 -11.22 2.69 -27.07
C ASP A 197 -10.54 3.29 -28.32
N SER A 198 -10.01 4.52 -28.24
CA SER A 198 -9.31 5.18 -29.33
C SER A 198 -7.99 4.50 -29.70
N GLY A 199 -7.37 3.82 -28.75
CA GLY A 199 -6.04 3.22 -28.86
C GLY A 199 -4.93 4.12 -28.29
N ASP A 200 -5.20 5.42 -28.08
CA ASP A 200 -4.33 6.31 -27.31
C ASP A 200 -4.59 6.14 -25.82
N LEU A 201 -3.56 5.77 -25.07
CA LEU A 201 -3.72 5.49 -23.64
C LEU A 201 -4.09 6.74 -22.83
N GLU A 202 -3.58 7.92 -23.21
CA GLU A 202 -3.85 9.16 -22.47
C GLU A 202 -5.34 9.56 -22.62
N ILE A 203 -5.88 9.46 -23.82
CA ILE A 203 -7.30 9.71 -24.09
C ILE A 203 -8.15 8.66 -23.39
N ASP A 204 -7.86 7.39 -23.64
CA ASP A 204 -8.66 6.27 -23.16
C ASP A 204 -8.69 6.19 -21.62
N LEU A 205 -7.56 6.45 -20.96
CA LEU A 205 -7.48 6.41 -19.49
C LEU A 205 -8.21 7.59 -18.87
N THR A 206 -8.15 8.76 -19.50
CA THR A 206 -8.86 9.95 -19.04
C THR A 206 -10.38 9.72 -19.11
N GLU A 207 -10.90 9.24 -20.24
CA GLU A 207 -12.32 8.90 -20.39
C GLU A 207 -12.76 7.83 -19.39
N LEU A 208 -11.95 6.78 -19.22
CA LEU A 208 -12.24 5.69 -18.29
C LEU A 208 -12.34 6.17 -16.84
N PHE A 209 -11.43 7.06 -16.41
CA PHE A 209 -11.44 7.60 -15.04
C PHE A 209 -12.64 8.52 -14.81
N VAL A 210 -13.01 9.32 -15.80
CA VAL A 210 -14.21 10.18 -15.73
C VAL A 210 -15.48 9.31 -15.62
N ASP A 211 -15.57 8.24 -16.41
CA ASP A 211 -16.71 7.32 -16.35
C ASP A 211 -16.77 6.57 -15.00
N ALA A 212 -15.63 6.09 -14.51
CA ALA A 212 -15.55 5.45 -13.18
C ALA A 212 -15.97 6.41 -12.05
N ALA A 213 -15.53 7.67 -12.12
CA ALA A 213 -15.91 8.70 -11.15
C ALA A 213 -17.41 9.04 -11.26
N GLY A 214 -17.98 9.04 -12.49
CA GLY A 214 -19.42 9.20 -12.71
C GLY A 214 -20.22 8.10 -12.02
N VAL A 215 -19.84 6.84 -12.20
CA VAL A 215 -20.48 5.71 -11.49
C VAL A 215 -20.37 5.89 -9.99
N ALA A 216 -19.19 6.23 -9.46
CA ALA A 216 -18.99 6.44 -8.04
C ALA A 216 -19.87 7.58 -7.49
N THR A 217 -20.03 8.66 -8.26
CA THR A 217 -20.92 9.79 -7.92
C THR A 217 -22.38 9.34 -7.84
N ASP A 218 -22.86 8.59 -8.85
CA ASP A 218 -24.24 8.08 -8.91
C ASP A 218 -24.53 7.13 -7.74
N LEU A 219 -23.53 6.38 -7.29
CA LEU A 219 -23.62 5.48 -6.15
C LEU A 219 -23.42 6.17 -4.78
N GLY A 220 -23.00 7.44 -4.77
CA GLY A 220 -22.71 8.19 -3.54
C GLY A 220 -21.50 7.68 -2.75
N VAL A 221 -20.49 7.14 -3.46
CA VAL A 221 -19.28 6.54 -2.90
C VAL A 221 -18.01 7.09 -3.58
N GLY A 222 -16.85 6.62 -3.15
CA GLY A 222 -15.58 6.90 -3.83
C GLY A 222 -14.92 5.64 -4.41
N ILE A 223 -13.95 5.85 -5.27
CA ILE A 223 -13.04 4.82 -5.77
C ILE A 223 -11.61 5.22 -5.43
N ALA A 224 -10.82 4.28 -4.89
CA ALA A 224 -9.40 4.47 -4.63
C ALA A 224 -8.57 3.42 -5.38
N LEU A 225 -7.67 3.89 -6.23
CA LEU A 225 -6.69 3.06 -6.94
C LEU A 225 -5.33 3.19 -6.28
N PHE A 226 -4.75 2.06 -5.92
CA PHE A 226 -3.44 1.97 -5.26
C PHE A 226 -2.42 1.42 -6.26
N ILE A 227 -1.31 2.13 -6.47
CA ILE A 227 -0.24 1.73 -7.40
C ILE A 227 1.06 1.61 -6.62
N ASP A 228 1.52 0.40 -6.42
CA ASP A 228 2.81 0.10 -5.80
C ASP A 228 3.93 0.05 -6.85
N GLU A 229 5.18 0.31 -6.45
CA GLU A 229 6.36 0.39 -7.32
C GLU A 229 6.16 1.32 -8.54
N MET A 230 5.51 2.47 -8.32
CA MET A 230 5.05 3.38 -9.38
C MET A 230 6.20 3.90 -10.27
N GLN A 231 7.47 3.88 -9.82
CA GLN A 231 8.61 4.22 -10.65
C GLN A 231 8.88 3.21 -11.78
N ASP A 232 8.26 2.02 -11.73
CA ASP A 232 8.39 1.00 -12.76
C ASP A 232 7.34 1.16 -13.89
N VAL A 233 6.41 2.10 -13.73
CA VAL A 233 5.46 2.49 -14.80
C VAL A 233 6.21 3.19 -15.92
N GLN A 234 5.93 2.82 -17.17
CA GLN A 234 6.57 3.42 -18.34
C GLN A 234 6.23 4.91 -18.49
N ALA A 235 7.14 5.70 -19.04
CA ALA A 235 6.96 7.14 -19.18
C ALA A 235 5.68 7.57 -19.94
N PRO A 236 5.28 6.92 -21.05
CA PRO A 236 4.00 7.22 -21.71
C PRO A 236 2.79 6.94 -20.80
N ASP A 237 2.84 5.85 -20.05
CA ASP A 237 1.77 5.45 -19.14
C ASP A 237 1.67 6.38 -17.92
N ILE A 238 2.82 6.87 -17.41
CA ILE A 238 2.88 7.94 -16.39
C ILE A 238 2.22 9.22 -16.92
N SER A 239 2.50 9.60 -18.18
CA SER A 239 1.86 10.75 -18.82
C SER A 239 0.34 10.62 -18.85
N ALA A 240 -0.16 9.46 -19.30
CA ALA A 240 -1.58 9.15 -19.36
C ALA A 240 -2.23 9.19 -17.96
N LEU A 241 -1.56 8.62 -16.95
CA LEU A 241 -2.05 8.64 -15.57
C LEU A 241 -2.12 10.07 -15.00
N CYS A 242 -1.09 10.89 -15.26
CA CYS A 242 -1.10 12.29 -14.85
C CYS A 242 -2.24 13.08 -15.53
N ALA A 243 -2.48 12.85 -16.82
CA ALA A 243 -3.58 13.50 -17.56
C ALA A 243 -4.94 13.11 -16.97
N ALA A 244 -5.17 11.83 -16.74
CA ALA A 244 -6.42 11.33 -16.16
C ALA A 244 -6.66 11.87 -14.75
N CYS A 245 -5.62 11.89 -13.88
CA CYS A 245 -5.72 12.50 -12.55
C CYS A 245 -5.96 14.01 -12.60
N HIS A 246 -5.41 14.70 -13.61
CA HIS A 246 -5.62 16.14 -13.79
C HIS A 246 -7.08 16.45 -14.11
N GLU A 247 -7.66 15.72 -15.07
CA GLU A 247 -9.07 15.85 -15.44
C GLU A 247 -10.00 15.60 -14.25
N LEU A 248 -9.74 14.54 -13.49
CA LEU A 248 -10.49 14.26 -12.25
C LEU A 248 -10.40 15.40 -11.22
N SER A 249 -9.22 15.98 -11.08
CA SER A 249 -9.00 17.10 -10.14
C SER A 249 -9.79 18.36 -10.53
N GLN A 250 -9.97 18.59 -11.84
CA GLN A 250 -10.76 19.71 -12.37
C GLN A 250 -12.26 19.49 -12.20
N ASN A 251 -12.72 18.26 -12.44
CA ASN A 251 -14.14 17.91 -12.41
C ASN A 251 -14.65 17.50 -11.01
N GLY A 252 -13.77 17.37 -10.01
CA GLY A 252 -14.14 16.99 -8.64
C GLY A 252 -14.68 15.57 -8.51
N GLY A 253 -14.36 14.67 -9.44
CA GLY A 253 -14.82 13.28 -9.42
C GLY A 253 -14.29 12.49 -8.22
N PRO A 254 -15.10 11.60 -7.60
CA PRO A 254 -14.74 10.86 -6.40
C PRO A 254 -13.87 9.61 -6.70
N LEU A 255 -12.82 9.81 -7.51
CA LEU A 255 -11.78 8.81 -7.75
C LEU A 255 -10.42 9.40 -7.38
N ILE A 256 -9.65 8.69 -6.57
CA ILE A 256 -8.30 9.08 -6.18
C ILE A 256 -7.28 8.00 -6.53
N VAL A 257 -6.06 8.41 -6.82
CA VAL A 257 -4.91 7.53 -7.01
C VAL A 257 -3.94 7.69 -5.85
N VAL A 258 -3.49 6.58 -5.28
CA VAL A 258 -2.46 6.57 -4.25
C VAL A 258 -1.28 5.75 -4.77
N GLY A 259 -0.20 6.44 -5.12
CA GLY A 259 1.03 5.80 -5.60
C GLY A 259 2.04 5.56 -4.49
N ALA A 260 2.89 4.56 -4.64
CA ALA A 260 4.08 4.38 -3.82
C ALA A 260 5.29 4.04 -4.70
N GLY A 261 6.45 4.60 -4.36
CA GLY A 261 7.67 4.35 -5.12
C GLY A 261 8.95 4.81 -4.44
N LEU A 262 10.04 4.76 -5.18
CA LEU A 262 11.37 5.17 -4.74
C LEU A 262 11.49 6.71 -4.61
N PRO A 263 12.48 7.23 -3.91
CA PRO A 263 12.61 8.66 -3.62
C PRO A 263 12.65 9.56 -4.85
N HIS A 264 13.11 9.07 -6.00
CA HIS A 264 13.19 9.84 -7.25
C HIS A 264 11.86 9.93 -8.03
N LEU A 265 10.81 9.24 -7.60
CA LEU A 265 9.51 9.21 -8.27
C LEU A 265 8.90 10.62 -8.53
N PRO A 266 9.01 11.61 -7.63
CA PRO A 266 8.56 12.97 -7.95
C PRO A 266 9.21 13.56 -9.18
N GLY A 267 10.51 13.32 -9.38
CA GLY A 267 11.25 13.74 -10.57
C GLY A 267 10.74 13.05 -11.85
N VAL A 268 10.44 11.76 -11.78
CA VAL A 268 9.85 11.00 -12.90
C VAL A 268 8.48 11.58 -13.30
N LEU A 269 7.63 11.88 -12.33
CA LEU A 269 6.30 12.48 -12.56
C LEU A 269 6.42 13.89 -13.15
N SER A 270 7.32 14.73 -12.61
CA SER A 270 7.55 16.10 -13.11
C SER A 270 8.15 16.12 -14.52
N ALA A 271 9.01 15.18 -14.85
CA ALA A 271 9.57 15.04 -16.21
C ALA A 271 8.51 14.62 -17.23
N SER A 272 7.48 13.88 -16.81
CA SER A 272 6.38 13.47 -17.68
C SER A 272 5.38 14.60 -17.96
N LYS A 273 4.93 15.30 -16.91
CA LYS A 273 4.00 16.45 -17.02
C LYS A 273 4.39 17.53 -16.00
N SER A 274 4.66 18.74 -16.45
CA SER A 274 5.12 19.86 -15.62
C SER A 274 4.15 20.25 -14.49
N TYR A 275 2.85 19.95 -14.63
CA TYR A 275 1.83 20.23 -13.61
C TYR A 275 1.71 19.14 -12.52
N SER A 276 2.45 18.04 -12.63
CA SER A 276 2.37 16.92 -11.67
C SER A 276 2.72 17.33 -10.25
N GLU A 277 3.56 18.34 -10.06
CA GLU A 277 3.90 18.90 -8.74
C GLU A 277 2.67 19.41 -7.98
N ARG A 278 1.68 19.93 -8.71
CA ARG A 278 0.41 20.44 -8.14
C ARG A 278 -0.67 19.37 -8.08
N LEU A 279 -0.52 18.30 -8.86
CA LEU A 279 -1.48 17.23 -9.00
C LEU A 279 -1.45 16.24 -7.83
N PHE A 280 -0.26 15.97 -7.32
CA PHE A 280 -0.05 14.99 -6.25
C PHE A 280 0.35 15.66 -4.93
N ARG A 281 -0.09 15.05 -3.83
CA ARG A 281 0.45 15.30 -2.50
C ARG A 281 1.55 14.26 -2.25
N TYR A 282 2.77 14.72 -2.12
CA TYR A 282 3.91 13.84 -1.82
C TYR A 282 4.09 13.66 -0.33
N ALA A 283 4.23 12.42 0.11
CA ALA A 283 4.60 12.07 1.48
C ALA A 283 5.88 11.24 1.46
N ARG A 284 6.94 11.77 2.05
CA ARG A 284 8.20 11.04 2.22
C ARG A 284 8.05 10.11 3.41
N ILE A 285 8.19 8.81 3.15
CA ILE A 285 8.19 7.75 4.14
C ILE A 285 9.64 7.38 4.41
N ASP A 286 10.06 7.62 5.62
CA ASP A 286 11.45 7.42 6.06
C ASP A 286 11.51 6.41 7.19
N ARG A 287 12.72 6.20 7.76
CA ARG A 287 12.95 5.43 8.97
C ARG A 287 12.10 5.97 10.12
N LEU A 288 11.84 5.14 11.10
CA LEU A 288 11.19 5.52 12.35
C LEU A 288 12.16 6.37 13.19
N ASP A 289 11.64 7.37 13.84
CA ASP A 289 12.36 8.00 14.94
C ASP A 289 12.47 7.04 16.13
N ARG A 290 13.21 7.43 17.14
CA ARG A 290 13.48 6.60 18.30
C ARG A 290 12.18 6.17 19.00
N ASP A 291 11.28 7.09 19.26
CA ASP A 291 10.05 6.82 20.00
C ASP A 291 9.13 5.85 19.22
N ALA A 292 9.04 6.02 17.91
CA ALA A 292 8.26 5.12 17.07
C ALA A 292 8.90 3.73 16.92
N ALA A 293 10.23 3.65 16.86
CA ALA A 293 10.94 2.37 16.81
C ALA A 293 10.77 1.60 18.14
N ASP A 294 10.90 2.28 19.26
CA ASP A 294 10.65 1.71 20.59
C ASP A 294 9.20 1.23 20.71
N LEU A 295 8.22 2.03 20.30
CA LEU A 295 6.81 1.64 20.29
C LEU A 295 6.56 0.40 19.42
N ALA A 296 7.22 0.31 18.25
CA ALA A 296 7.10 -0.84 17.35
C ALA A 296 7.64 -2.14 17.96
N LEU A 297 8.53 -2.05 18.97
CA LEU A 297 9.07 -3.18 19.73
C LEU A 297 8.27 -3.43 21.00
N ILE A 298 8.04 -2.40 21.81
CA ILE A 298 7.43 -2.53 23.14
C ILE A 298 5.98 -2.97 23.06
N ALA A 299 5.15 -2.29 22.25
CA ALA A 299 3.72 -2.54 22.27
C ALA A 299 3.32 -3.97 21.85
N PRO A 300 3.98 -4.63 20.88
CA PRO A 300 3.72 -6.05 20.60
C PRO A 300 4.20 -6.98 21.72
N ALA A 301 5.36 -6.69 22.32
CA ALA A 301 5.93 -7.51 23.40
C ALA A 301 5.06 -7.49 24.65
N GLU A 302 4.59 -6.31 25.06
CA GLU A 302 3.71 -6.16 26.23
C GLU A 302 2.39 -6.93 26.07
N ARG A 303 1.85 -7.05 24.84
CA ARG A 303 0.65 -7.86 24.59
C ARG A 303 0.87 -9.35 24.85
N GLU A 304 2.13 -9.77 24.85
CA GLU A 304 2.58 -11.14 25.10
C GLU A 304 3.27 -11.30 26.48
N ASP A 305 3.11 -10.32 27.38
CA ASP A 305 3.69 -10.28 28.74
C ASP A 305 5.24 -10.32 28.76
N VAL A 306 5.92 -9.80 27.73
CA VAL A 306 7.37 -9.68 27.63
C VAL A 306 7.77 -8.21 27.60
N GLU A 307 8.88 -7.90 28.27
CA GLU A 307 9.43 -6.55 28.38
C GLU A 307 10.84 -6.49 27.77
N PHE A 308 11.26 -5.31 27.35
CA PHE A 308 12.64 -4.99 26.98
C PHE A 308 13.24 -4.03 28.01
N THR A 309 14.53 -4.17 28.31
CA THR A 309 15.23 -3.10 29.03
C THR A 309 15.53 -1.91 28.13
N ALA A 310 15.74 -0.73 28.73
CA ALA A 310 16.06 0.48 27.96
C ALA A 310 17.34 0.30 27.13
N GLU A 311 18.34 -0.35 27.69
CA GLU A 311 19.63 -0.64 27.03
C GLU A 311 19.47 -1.65 25.88
N ALA A 312 18.51 -2.57 25.97
CA ALA A 312 18.16 -3.47 24.86
C ALA A 312 17.54 -2.71 23.70
N LEU A 313 16.63 -1.77 23.98
CA LEU A 313 16.02 -0.91 22.98
C LEU A 313 17.06 0.01 22.32
N ASP A 314 18.04 0.54 23.09
CA ASP A 314 19.17 1.31 22.55
C ASP A 314 19.96 0.49 21.54
N ALA A 315 20.33 -0.73 21.91
CA ALA A 315 21.09 -1.63 21.04
C ALA A 315 20.30 -2.03 19.77
N LEU A 316 19.00 -2.31 19.90
CA LEU A 316 18.13 -2.64 18.77
C LEU A 316 17.95 -1.45 17.82
N TYR A 317 17.79 -0.23 18.35
CA TYR A 317 17.68 0.96 17.53
C TYR A 317 18.96 1.26 16.76
N GLU A 318 20.12 1.13 17.41
CA GLU A 318 21.42 1.29 16.77
C GLU A 318 21.64 0.26 15.65
N ALA A 319 21.30 -1.02 15.89
CA ALA A 319 21.42 -2.08 14.91
C ALA A 319 20.48 -1.90 13.70
N ALA A 320 19.23 -1.50 13.95
CA ALA A 320 18.21 -1.35 12.92
C ALA A 320 18.23 0.03 12.22
N ASP A 321 18.93 1.04 12.79
CA ASP A 321 18.93 2.45 12.33
C ASP A 321 17.52 3.00 12.08
N GLY A 322 16.53 2.54 12.87
CA GLY A 322 15.14 2.93 12.75
C GLY A 322 14.42 2.45 11.47
N TYR A 323 15.03 1.59 10.64
CA TYR A 323 14.34 1.05 9.46
C TYR A 323 13.28 0.01 9.86
N PRO A 324 11.98 0.24 9.53
CA PRO A 324 10.88 -0.62 10.00
C PRO A 324 11.07 -2.11 9.76
N TYR A 325 11.59 -2.47 8.59
CA TYR A 325 11.84 -3.88 8.26
C TYR A 325 12.93 -4.48 9.16
N PHE A 326 13.99 -3.72 9.45
CA PHE A 326 15.08 -4.19 10.32
C PHE A 326 14.64 -4.20 11.78
N VAL A 327 13.85 -3.22 12.24
CA VAL A 327 13.25 -3.23 13.57
C VAL A 327 12.49 -4.54 13.82
N GLN A 328 11.67 -4.97 12.84
CA GLN A 328 10.96 -6.25 12.92
C GLN A 328 11.90 -7.46 12.86
N ALA A 329 12.94 -7.42 12.00
CA ALA A 329 13.87 -8.53 11.85
C ALA A 329 14.72 -8.74 13.13
N TYR A 330 15.31 -7.67 13.64
CA TYR A 330 16.08 -7.74 14.89
C TYR A 330 15.20 -8.08 16.09
N GLY A 331 14.00 -7.49 16.19
CA GLY A 331 13.02 -7.81 17.23
C GLY A 331 12.62 -9.28 17.22
N LYS A 332 12.44 -9.85 16.02
CA LYS A 332 12.12 -11.28 15.86
C LYS A 332 13.23 -12.18 16.42
N VAL A 333 14.47 -11.97 16.02
CA VAL A 333 15.58 -12.82 16.44
C VAL A 333 15.91 -12.61 17.92
N ALA A 334 15.81 -11.36 18.40
CA ALA A 334 15.95 -11.06 19.84
C ALA A 334 14.94 -11.83 20.69
N TRP A 335 13.67 -11.87 20.25
CA TRP A 335 12.63 -12.66 20.90
C TRP A 335 12.91 -14.16 20.88
N ASP A 336 13.26 -14.70 19.70
CA ASP A 336 13.46 -16.14 19.52
C ASP A 336 14.62 -16.70 20.34
N LEU A 337 15.63 -15.87 20.63
CA LEU A 337 16.84 -16.27 21.38
C LEU A 337 16.85 -15.85 22.85
N ALA A 338 15.96 -14.94 23.25
CA ALA A 338 15.93 -14.48 24.64
C ALA A 338 15.47 -15.59 25.60
N PRO A 339 16.24 -15.89 26.65
CA PRO A 339 15.90 -16.97 27.58
C PRO A 339 14.75 -16.59 28.51
N ARG A 340 14.54 -15.31 28.77
CA ARG A 340 13.54 -14.81 29.73
C ARG A 340 13.21 -13.33 29.52
N SER A 341 12.10 -12.88 30.12
CA SER A 341 11.74 -11.47 30.26
C SER A 341 12.33 -10.88 31.57
N PRO A 342 12.81 -9.62 31.55
CA PRO A 342 12.94 -8.75 30.39
C PRO A 342 14.07 -9.16 29.44
N ILE A 343 13.93 -8.85 28.14
CA ILE A 343 15.00 -9.00 27.15
C ILE A 343 16.04 -7.90 27.41
N THR A 344 17.31 -8.27 27.52
CA THR A 344 18.40 -7.39 27.95
C THR A 344 19.35 -7.02 26.80
N ALA A 345 20.22 -6.04 27.02
CA ALA A 345 21.26 -5.69 26.05
C ALA A 345 22.24 -6.85 25.77
N GLU A 346 22.48 -7.73 26.77
CA GLU A 346 23.30 -8.93 26.54
C GLU A 346 22.61 -9.92 25.59
N ASP A 347 21.28 -10.08 25.68
CA ASP A 347 20.53 -10.89 24.76
C ASP A 347 20.60 -10.32 23.33
N ILE A 348 20.60 -8.98 23.18
CA ILE A 348 20.76 -8.33 21.89
C ILE A 348 22.18 -8.54 21.32
N LYS A 349 23.22 -8.50 22.13
CA LYS A 349 24.59 -8.80 21.66
C LYS A 349 24.71 -10.23 21.11
N VAL A 350 23.96 -11.17 21.65
CA VAL A 350 23.93 -12.56 21.17
C VAL A 350 23.07 -12.69 19.91
N SER A 351 21.92 -12.01 19.86
CA SER A 351 20.94 -12.17 18.77
C SER A 351 21.25 -11.31 17.54
N ALA A 352 21.91 -10.16 17.69
CA ALA A 352 22.17 -9.25 16.58
C ALA A 352 23.01 -9.87 15.45
N PRO A 353 24.09 -10.64 15.70
CA PRO A 353 24.82 -11.31 14.63
C PRO A 353 23.97 -12.29 13.83
N GLU A 354 23.08 -13.04 14.46
CA GLU A 354 22.18 -13.97 13.78
C GLU A 354 21.13 -13.23 12.94
N ALA A 355 20.57 -12.13 13.45
CA ALA A 355 19.71 -11.26 12.67
C ALA A 355 20.43 -10.67 11.45
N GLU A 356 21.70 -10.26 11.58
CA GLU A 356 22.53 -9.80 10.47
C GLU A 356 22.75 -10.92 9.44
N GLU A 357 22.97 -12.16 9.85
CA GLU A 357 23.12 -13.29 8.97
C GLU A 357 21.81 -13.62 8.23
N GLU A 358 20.66 -13.66 8.92
CA GLU A 358 19.36 -13.82 8.28
C GLU A 358 19.10 -12.73 7.22
N LEU A 359 19.44 -11.48 7.54
CA LEU A 359 19.33 -10.35 6.61
C LEU A 359 20.31 -10.49 5.44
N ALA A 360 21.54 -10.90 5.73
CA ALA A 360 22.56 -11.10 4.69
C ALA A 360 22.13 -12.15 3.66
N VAL A 361 21.61 -13.28 4.09
CA VAL A 361 21.16 -14.36 3.21
C VAL A 361 19.83 -13.99 2.54
N GLY A 362 18.81 -13.66 3.31
CA GLY A 362 17.44 -13.51 2.82
C GLY A 362 17.19 -12.19 2.10
N PHE A 363 17.65 -11.09 2.70
CA PHE A 363 17.31 -9.74 2.23
C PHE A 363 18.36 -9.15 1.27
N PHE A 364 19.64 -9.26 1.57
CA PHE A 364 20.72 -8.71 0.76
C PHE A 364 21.23 -9.69 -0.30
N GLY A 365 21.51 -10.94 0.07
CA GLY A 365 22.13 -11.95 -0.79
C GLY A 365 21.31 -12.23 -2.04
N SER A 366 20.00 -12.44 -1.90
CA SER A 366 19.09 -12.64 -3.04
C SER A 366 19.13 -11.51 -4.08
N ARG A 367 19.45 -10.30 -3.68
CA ARG A 367 19.63 -9.14 -4.56
C ARG A 367 21.01 -9.12 -5.21
N TYR A 368 22.03 -9.42 -4.42
CA TYR A 368 23.42 -9.50 -4.88
C TYR A 368 23.62 -10.58 -5.94
N GLU A 369 22.99 -11.73 -5.76
CA GLU A 369 23.08 -12.86 -6.71
C GLU A 369 22.50 -12.56 -8.09
N ARG A 370 21.52 -11.64 -8.19
CA ARG A 370 20.95 -11.21 -9.47
C ARG A 370 21.86 -10.28 -10.26
N ALA A 371 22.93 -9.79 -9.64
CA ALA A 371 23.89 -8.90 -10.28
C ALA A 371 24.97 -9.69 -11.03
N THR A 372 25.28 -9.24 -12.24
CA THR A 372 26.43 -9.72 -13.01
C THR A 372 27.76 -9.33 -12.37
N PRO A 373 28.90 -9.97 -12.71
CA PRO A 373 30.19 -9.56 -12.14
C PRO A 373 30.49 -8.05 -12.31
N ALA A 374 30.28 -7.48 -13.50
CA ALA A 374 30.50 -6.05 -13.75
C ALA A 374 29.57 -5.14 -12.94
N GLU A 375 28.35 -5.58 -12.64
CA GLU A 375 27.40 -4.89 -11.76
C GLU A 375 27.82 -4.99 -10.30
N ARG A 376 28.37 -6.13 -9.88
CA ARG A 376 28.91 -6.32 -8.53
C ARG A 376 30.12 -5.41 -8.31
N ASP A 377 31.05 -5.34 -9.26
CA ASP A 377 32.18 -4.41 -9.20
C ASP A 377 31.70 -2.97 -9.05
N TYR A 378 30.66 -2.58 -9.79
CA TYR A 378 30.07 -1.25 -9.71
C TYR A 378 29.48 -0.97 -8.32
N MET A 379 28.71 -1.92 -7.74
CA MET A 379 28.14 -1.80 -6.42
C MET A 379 29.20 -1.80 -5.31
N HIS A 380 30.27 -2.61 -5.44
CA HIS A 380 31.40 -2.57 -4.50
C HIS A 380 32.11 -1.22 -4.52
N ALA A 381 32.33 -0.64 -5.70
CA ALA A 381 32.89 0.70 -5.81
C ALA A 381 32.00 1.77 -5.14
N MET A 382 30.69 1.69 -5.34
CA MET A 382 29.75 2.54 -4.59
C MET A 382 29.88 2.35 -3.07
N ALA A 383 29.91 1.10 -2.60
CA ALA A 383 30.01 0.77 -1.18
C ALA A 383 31.31 1.26 -0.52
N GLN A 384 32.41 1.33 -1.27
CA GLN A 384 33.68 1.92 -0.80
C GLN A 384 33.58 3.43 -0.57
N LEU A 385 32.74 4.13 -1.34
CA LEU A 385 32.51 5.57 -1.20
C LEU A 385 31.56 5.92 -0.05
N GLY A 386 30.80 4.93 0.47
CA GLY A 386 29.91 5.11 1.59
C GLY A 386 28.49 4.59 1.35
N ASP A 387 27.58 4.90 2.26
CA ASP A 387 26.16 4.51 2.17
C ASP A 387 25.27 5.66 1.69
N ASP A 388 25.78 6.89 1.68
CA ASP A 388 25.11 8.08 1.14
C ASP A 388 25.06 8.08 -0.40
N PRO A 389 24.23 8.92 -1.03
CA PRO A 389 24.25 9.11 -2.48
C PRO A 389 25.61 9.55 -3.01
N VAL A 390 26.14 8.85 -4.02
CA VAL A 390 27.48 9.07 -4.56
C VAL A 390 27.43 9.57 -6.00
N PRO A 391 28.35 10.49 -6.41
CA PRO A 391 28.51 10.88 -7.81
C PRO A 391 28.95 9.69 -8.69
N THR A 392 28.38 9.56 -9.87
CA THR A 392 28.79 8.52 -10.82
C THR A 392 30.24 8.67 -11.31
N ALA A 393 30.78 9.89 -11.24
CA ALA A 393 32.18 10.16 -11.55
C ALA A 393 33.12 9.50 -10.53
N ASP A 394 32.81 9.62 -9.23
CA ASP A 394 33.64 9.06 -8.15
C ASP A 394 33.65 7.52 -8.23
N VAL A 395 32.54 6.89 -8.59
CA VAL A 395 32.47 5.43 -8.84
C VAL A 395 33.38 5.05 -10.00
N ALA A 396 33.43 5.87 -11.05
CA ALA A 396 34.32 5.64 -12.21
C ALA A 396 35.78 5.79 -11.82
N ASP A 397 36.12 6.74 -10.97
CA ASP A 397 37.48 6.95 -10.45
C ASP A 397 37.93 5.76 -9.58
N VAL A 398 37.09 5.25 -8.68
CA VAL A 398 37.38 4.04 -7.89
C VAL A 398 37.64 2.83 -8.78
N LEU A 399 36.91 2.68 -9.88
CA LEU A 399 37.07 1.56 -10.81
C LEU A 399 38.21 1.79 -11.84
N GLY A 400 38.81 2.98 -11.89
CA GLY A 400 39.83 3.34 -12.88
C GLY A 400 39.28 3.28 -14.32
N ARG A 401 37.97 3.54 -14.53
CA ARG A 401 37.30 3.41 -15.84
C ARG A 401 36.57 4.69 -16.24
N LYS A 402 36.40 4.88 -17.54
CA LYS A 402 35.64 6.03 -18.04
C LYS A 402 34.13 5.89 -17.67
N PRO A 403 33.45 6.97 -17.23
CA PRO A 403 32.04 6.94 -16.89
C PRO A 403 31.11 6.35 -17.98
N SER A 404 31.45 6.63 -19.28
CA SER A 404 30.69 6.11 -20.41
C SER A 404 30.73 4.58 -20.52
N SER A 405 31.85 3.94 -20.13
CA SER A 405 31.98 2.49 -20.16
C SER A 405 31.20 1.78 -19.03
N LEU A 406 30.82 2.51 -18.01
CA LEU A 406 30.08 2.01 -16.84
C LEU A 406 28.55 2.21 -16.97
N SER A 407 28.10 3.03 -17.94
CA SER A 407 26.68 3.31 -18.14
C SER A 407 25.82 2.05 -18.31
N PRO A 408 26.24 1.00 -19.07
CA PRO A 408 25.43 -0.21 -19.20
C PRO A 408 25.21 -0.94 -17.85
N ALA A 409 26.23 -1.05 -17.02
CA ALA A 409 26.13 -1.68 -15.69
C ALA A 409 25.23 -0.85 -14.76
N ARG A 410 25.42 0.47 -14.74
CA ARG A 410 24.58 1.40 -13.97
C ARG A 410 23.12 1.30 -14.39
N ASP A 411 22.82 1.38 -15.68
CA ASP A 411 21.46 1.37 -16.20
C ASP A 411 20.77 0.02 -15.94
N SER A 412 21.52 -1.08 -16.01
CA SER A 412 21.03 -2.40 -15.65
C SER A 412 20.75 -2.52 -14.15
N LEU A 413 21.61 -1.98 -13.29
CA LEU A 413 21.37 -1.94 -11.84
C LEU A 413 20.15 -1.12 -11.46
N ILE A 414 19.91 0.01 -12.16
CA ILE A 414 18.69 0.81 -11.99
C ILE A 414 17.47 -0.01 -12.41
N LYS A 415 17.48 -0.67 -13.58
CA LYS A 415 16.39 -1.53 -14.05
C LYS A 415 16.12 -2.70 -13.11
N LYS A 416 17.16 -3.25 -12.48
CA LYS A 416 17.00 -4.31 -11.45
C LYS A 416 16.51 -3.77 -10.10
N GLY A 417 16.39 -2.45 -9.96
CA GLY A 417 15.98 -1.80 -8.73
C GLY A 417 16.96 -1.99 -7.56
N LEU A 418 18.25 -2.14 -7.85
CA LEU A 418 19.33 -2.26 -6.85
C LEU A 418 19.87 -0.90 -6.46
N ILE A 419 19.96 0.01 -7.41
CA ILE A 419 20.31 1.41 -7.22
C ILE A 419 19.26 2.32 -7.86
N TYR A 420 19.27 3.58 -7.54
CA TYR A 420 18.43 4.60 -8.19
C TYR A 420 19.20 5.90 -8.41
N SER A 421 18.74 6.71 -9.35
CA SER A 421 19.30 8.06 -9.58
C SER A 421 18.66 8.99 -8.54
N ALA A 422 19.42 9.37 -7.52
CA ALA A 422 18.94 10.29 -6.49
C ALA A 422 18.80 11.70 -7.07
N GLU A 423 19.80 12.12 -7.86
CA GLU A 423 19.85 13.36 -8.63
C GLU A 423 20.58 13.13 -9.95
N ARG A 424 20.66 14.17 -10.80
CA ARG A 424 21.41 14.07 -12.06
C ARG A 424 22.89 13.81 -11.80
N GLY A 425 23.36 12.63 -12.23
CA GLY A 425 24.75 12.21 -12.04
C GLY A 425 25.07 11.66 -10.65
N VAL A 426 24.07 11.49 -9.79
CA VAL A 426 24.20 10.93 -8.45
C VAL A 426 23.35 9.68 -8.32
N ILE A 427 23.89 8.65 -7.73
CA ILE A 427 23.26 7.34 -7.53
C ILE A 427 23.28 6.92 -6.06
N ALA A 428 22.33 6.12 -5.66
CA ALA A 428 22.25 5.58 -4.31
C ALA A 428 21.67 4.15 -4.32
N PHE A 429 21.92 3.39 -3.26
CA PHE A 429 21.28 2.10 -3.06
C PHE A 429 19.78 2.27 -2.74
N THR A 430 18.95 1.39 -3.29
CA THR A 430 17.50 1.37 -2.98
C THR A 430 17.20 0.76 -1.62
N VAL A 431 18.17 0.04 -1.06
CA VAL A 431 18.07 -0.73 0.19
C VAL A 431 19.06 -0.14 1.19
N PRO A 432 18.61 0.25 2.38
CA PRO A 432 19.50 0.71 3.44
C PRO A 432 20.47 -0.40 3.86
N HIS A 433 21.64 -0.03 4.36
CA HIS A 433 22.71 -0.93 4.84
C HIS A 433 23.28 -1.89 3.78
N PHE A 434 22.87 -1.76 2.50
CA PHE A 434 23.38 -2.64 1.44
C PHE A 434 24.89 -2.40 1.18
N GLY A 435 25.36 -1.16 1.31
CA GLY A 435 26.79 -0.86 1.23
C GLY A 435 27.59 -1.53 2.35
N ARG A 436 27.08 -1.53 3.59
CA ARG A 436 27.70 -2.26 4.71
C ARG A 436 27.79 -3.76 4.43
N PHE A 437 26.71 -4.36 3.93
CA PHE A 437 26.71 -5.76 3.51
C PHE A 437 27.76 -6.04 2.42
N LEU A 438 27.84 -5.18 1.39
CA LEU A 438 28.81 -5.34 0.29
C LEU A 438 30.26 -5.26 0.78
N ARG A 439 30.57 -4.35 1.71
CA ARG A 439 31.92 -4.23 2.28
C ARG A 439 32.35 -5.47 3.08
N ALA A 440 31.40 -6.25 3.59
CA ALA A 440 31.66 -7.50 4.28
C ALA A 440 31.81 -8.71 3.35
N GLN A 441 31.45 -8.59 2.04
CA GLN A 441 31.60 -9.66 1.08
C GLN A 441 33.03 -9.73 0.54
N PRO A 442 33.59 -10.92 0.31
CA PRO A 442 34.87 -11.06 -0.39
C PRO A 442 34.71 -10.55 -1.83
N LEU A 443 35.73 -9.82 -2.31
CA LEU A 443 35.84 -9.36 -3.71
C LEU A 443 36.11 -10.52 -4.66
#